data_0b889fd02efbe06fdd9d3602b3a1fe8b
#
_entry.id   0b889fd02efbe06fdd9d3602b3a1fe8b
#
_cell.length_a   1.000
_cell.length_b   1.000
_cell.length_c   1.000
_cell.angle_alpha   90.00
_cell.angle_beta   90.00
_cell.angle_gamma   90.00
#
_symmetry.space_group_name_H-M   'P 1'
#
loop_
_entity.id
_entity.type
_entity.pdbx_description
1 polymer ?
#
loop_
_entity_poly.entity_id
_entity_poly.type
_entity_poly.pdbx_seq_one_letter_code
_entity_poly.pdbx_strand_id
1 'polypeptide(L)'
;MIKLSYEQQIAFNSLSIIVGNALYALTVVLFLVPSGLITGGATGIALGINRALGLPVSGVLFVINMTMLAVGWVLLGRRFAITTVASTLLSPLFLALWERVFADFVLTDDLVLNTIFAGLGVGISLGITIRAGASTGGMDIPPLVLNKYFHIPVSASMLVFDMLILCLQAAFSPLQQCLYGIVMVIVYTVMLDKVLLFGTTRTEVKIISQHADDIREAIFTQLDRGVTVLHGEGGYSHEPEQVLLSIVSNRQLPKLEKLAHAIDPTCFMIVSHVTEVSGRGFSLEKDYQA
;
A
#
# COMPACT_ATOMS: atom_id res chain seq x y z
N MET A 1 -16.49 -11.36 1.11
CA MET A 1 -16.39 -10.17 0.24
C MET A 1 -17.50 -10.26 -0.79
N ILE A 2 -18.27 -9.20 -0.96
CA ILE A 2 -19.18 -9.10 -2.12
C ILE A 2 -18.27 -9.14 -3.35
N LYS A 3 -18.37 -10.19 -4.18
CA LYS A 3 -17.67 -10.22 -5.49
C LYS A 3 -18.26 -9.05 -6.30
N LEU A 4 -17.51 -7.96 -6.39
CA LEU A 4 -17.85 -6.87 -7.29
C LEU A 4 -17.87 -7.42 -8.73
N SER A 5 -18.86 -7.05 -9.53
CA SER A 5 -18.84 -7.38 -10.95
C SER A 5 -17.59 -6.75 -11.61
N TYR A 6 -17.17 -7.29 -12.74
CA TYR A 6 -16.01 -6.78 -13.48
C TYR A 6 -16.13 -5.26 -13.75
N GLU A 7 -17.32 -4.80 -14.12
CA GLU A 7 -17.60 -3.38 -14.32
C GLU A 7 -17.50 -2.55 -13.03
N GLN A 8 -18.01 -3.08 -11.92
CA GLN A 8 -17.91 -2.44 -10.60
C GLN A 8 -16.46 -2.33 -10.15
N GLN A 9 -15.63 -3.31 -10.45
CA GLN A 9 -14.20 -3.29 -10.11
C GLN A 9 -13.44 -2.24 -10.94
N ILE A 10 -13.77 -2.10 -12.24
CA ILE A 10 -13.20 -1.05 -13.07
C ILE A 10 -13.63 0.33 -12.55
N ALA A 11 -14.90 0.53 -12.26
CA ALA A 11 -15.42 1.78 -11.74
C ALA A 11 -14.76 2.16 -10.40
N PHE A 12 -14.61 1.18 -9.49
CA PHE A 12 -13.92 1.38 -8.21
C PHE A 12 -12.45 1.75 -8.39
N ASN A 13 -11.73 1.06 -9.27
CA ASN A 13 -10.33 1.38 -9.54
C ASN A 13 -10.18 2.76 -10.18
N SER A 14 -11.06 3.12 -11.14
CA SER A 14 -11.05 4.44 -11.76
C SER A 14 -11.31 5.55 -10.75
N LEU A 15 -12.29 5.37 -9.87
CA LEU A 15 -12.57 6.31 -8.78
C LEU A 15 -11.37 6.43 -7.82
N SER A 16 -10.74 5.32 -7.48
CA SER A 16 -9.54 5.30 -6.63
C SER A 16 -8.38 6.07 -7.25
N ILE A 17 -8.17 5.95 -8.57
CA ILE A 17 -7.14 6.72 -9.30
C ILE A 17 -7.46 8.22 -9.22
N ILE A 18 -8.71 8.62 -9.44
CA ILE A 18 -9.14 10.03 -9.36
C ILE A 18 -8.91 10.57 -7.95
N VAL A 19 -9.37 9.87 -6.92
CA VAL A 19 -9.21 10.27 -5.51
C VAL A 19 -7.75 10.31 -5.11
N GLY A 20 -6.95 9.30 -5.50
CA GLY A 20 -5.51 9.26 -5.23
C GLY A 20 -4.78 10.46 -5.82
N ASN A 21 -5.03 10.80 -7.11
CA ASN A 21 -4.41 11.96 -7.74
C ASN A 21 -4.89 13.29 -7.15
N ALA A 22 -6.17 13.41 -6.82
CA ALA A 22 -6.71 14.61 -6.18
C ALA A 22 -6.07 14.84 -4.81
N LEU A 23 -5.92 13.78 -4.00
CA LEU A 23 -5.26 13.84 -2.69
C LEU A 23 -3.77 14.15 -2.81
N TYR A 24 -3.09 13.55 -3.79
CA TYR A 24 -1.68 13.85 -4.07
C TYR A 24 -1.49 15.33 -4.37
N ALA A 25 -2.26 15.85 -5.33
CA ALA A 25 -2.19 17.26 -5.73
C ALA A 25 -2.53 18.21 -4.56
N LEU A 26 -3.55 17.88 -3.76
CA LEU A 26 -3.90 18.63 -2.56
C LEU A 26 -2.73 18.66 -1.56
N THR A 27 -2.10 17.53 -1.32
CA THR A 27 -0.94 17.43 -0.42
C THR A 27 0.23 18.27 -0.92
N VAL A 28 0.48 18.26 -2.23
CA VAL A 28 1.53 19.07 -2.84
C VAL A 28 1.27 20.57 -2.63
N VAL A 29 0.04 21.02 -2.89
CA VAL A 29 -0.31 22.45 -2.77
C VAL A 29 -0.28 22.94 -1.33
N LEU A 30 -0.80 22.14 -0.39
CA LEU A 30 -0.92 22.57 1.01
C LEU A 30 0.37 22.48 1.81
N PHE A 31 1.25 21.51 1.49
CA PHE A 31 2.40 21.21 2.34
C PHE A 31 3.75 21.29 1.61
N LEU A 32 3.85 20.83 0.36
CA LEU A 32 5.13 20.78 -0.35
C LEU A 32 5.50 22.11 -1.00
N VAL A 33 4.58 22.75 -1.69
CA VAL A 33 4.84 24.02 -2.40
C VAL A 33 5.19 25.14 -1.42
N PRO A 34 4.42 25.37 -0.31
CA PRO A 34 4.73 26.45 0.62
C PRO A 34 6.05 26.24 1.37
N SER A 35 6.39 24.99 1.69
CA SER A 35 7.56 24.66 2.49
C SER A 35 8.87 24.57 1.71
N GLY A 36 8.81 24.48 0.37
CA GLY A 36 9.99 24.30 -0.48
C GLY A 36 10.75 22.99 -0.20
N LEU A 37 10.09 21.98 0.36
CA LEU A 37 10.68 20.70 0.72
C LEU A 37 11.26 20.00 -0.52
N ILE A 38 12.43 19.43 -0.35
CA ILE A 38 13.05 18.58 -1.37
C ILE A 38 12.40 17.21 -1.33
N THR A 39 11.99 16.73 -2.49
CA THR A 39 11.39 15.40 -2.65
C THR A 39 12.32 14.47 -3.40
N GLY A 40 12.13 13.16 -3.21
CA GLY A 40 12.69 12.14 -4.09
C GLY A 40 12.02 12.13 -5.48
N GLY A 41 12.07 10.99 -6.14
CA GLY A 41 11.36 10.74 -7.38
C GLY A 41 11.92 11.49 -8.61
N ALA A 42 11.12 11.53 -9.68
CA ALA A 42 11.50 12.12 -10.95
C ALA A 42 11.79 13.61 -10.84
N THR A 43 11.03 14.33 -10.02
CA THR A 43 11.24 15.77 -9.78
C THR A 43 12.58 16.04 -9.11
N GLY A 44 12.96 15.20 -8.14
CA GLY A 44 14.26 15.29 -7.49
C GLY A 44 15.42 15.11 -8.46
N ILE A 45 15.35 14.11 -9.35
CA ILE A 45 16.35 13.90 -10.41
C ILE A 45 16.40 15.11 -11.36
N ALA A 46 15.24 15.60 -11.79
CA ALA A 46 15.17 16.74 -12.72
C ALA A 46 15.78 18.01 -12.11
N LEU A 47 15.55 18.29 -10.83
CA LEU A 47 16.17 19.39 -10.10
C LEU A 47 17.69 19.23 -9.97
N GLY A 48 18.15 18.01 -9.67
CA GLY A 48 19.59 17.71 -9.61
C GLY A 48 20.27 17.95 -10.95
N ILE A 49 19.68 17.48 -12.06
CA ILE A 49 20.20 17.69 -13.41
C ILE A 49 20.18 19.18 -13.80
N ASN A 50 19.10 19.90 -13.44
CA ASN A 50 19.03 21.34 -13.69
C ASN A 50 20.18 22.09 -12.98
N ARG A 51 20.45 21.78 -11.73
CA ARG A 51 21.53 22.41 -10.96
C ARG A 51 22.92 22.05 -11.49
N ALA A 52 23.11 20.83 -11.98
CA ALA A 52 24.40 20.35 -12.48
C ALA A 52 24.66 20.81 -13.93
N LEU A 53 23.66 20.80 -14.80
CA LEU A 53 23.82 21.00 -16.25
C LEU A 53 23.04 22.20 -16.79
N GLY A 54 22.24 22.89 -16.00
CA GLY A 54 21.44 24.04 -16.42
C GLY A 54 20.26 23.70 -17.32
N LEU A 55 19.91 22.40 -17.49
CA LEU A 55 18.80 21.97 -18.34
C LEU A 55 17.45 22.32 -17.70
N PRO A 56 16.42 22.69 -18.49
CA PRO A 56 15.12 23.05 -17.95
C PRO A 56 14.46 21.84 -17.26
N VAL A 57 14.01 22.04 -16.00
CA VAL A 57 13.41 20.98 -15.15
C VAL A 57 12.24 20.29 -15.86
N SER A 58 11.37 21.05 -16.52
CA SER A 58 10.21 20.51 -17.23
C SER A 58 10.59 19.57 -18.38
N GLY A 59 11.64 19.89 -19.13
CA GLY A 59 12.13 19.04 -20.22
C GLY A 59 12.73 17.73 -19.70
N VAL A 60 13.56 17.81 -18.67
CA VAL A 60 14.14 16.62 -18.04
C VAL A 60 13.05 15.73 -17.42
N LEU A 61 12.11 16.32 -16.69
CA LEU A 61 10.99 15.61 -16.10
C LEU A 61 10.13 14.91 -17.15
N PHE A 62 9.85 15.59 -18.27
CA PHE A 62 9.10 15.00 -19.39
C PHE A 62 9.83 13.77 -19.96
N VAL A 63 11.13 13.87 -20.21
CA VAL A 63 11.93 12.73 -20.71
C VAL A 63 11.94 11.57 -19.72
N ILE A 64 12.13 11.83 -18.43
CA ILE A 64 12.09 10.78 -17.38
C ILE A 64 10.72 10.11 -17.38
N ASN A 65 9.64 10.87 -17.32
CA ASN A 65 8.29 10.32 -17.24
C ASN A 65 7.91 9.53 -18.50
N MET A 66 8.28 10.00 -19.69
CA MET A 66 8.05 9.26 -20.94
C MET A 66 8.85 7.96 -20.98
N THR A 67 10.11 7.98 -20.54
CA THR A 67 10.95 6.80 -20.46
C THR A 67 10.36 5.79 -19.48
N MET A 68 9.96 6.25 -18.27
CA MET A 68 9.36 5.39 -17.26
C MET A 68 8.01 4.81 -17.73
N LEU A 69 7.19 5.61 -18.40
CA LEU A 69 5.94 5.12 -18.99
C LEU A 69 6.17 4.04 -20.05
N ALA A 70 7.17 4.22 -20.92
CA ALA A 70 7.55 3.21 -21.92
C ALA A 70 8.03 1.91 -21.24
N VAL A 71 8.88 2.01 -20.22
CA VAL A 71 9.33 0.87 -19.40
C VAL A 71 8.13 0.19 -18.73
N GLY A 72 7.23 0.95 -18.12
CA GLY A 72 6.01 0.44 -17.50
C GLY A 72 5.11 -0.27 -18.51
N TRP A 73 4.96 0.27 -19.71
CA TRP A 73 4.18 -0.38 -20.77
C TRP A 73 4.75 -1.75 -21.15
N VAL A 74 6.04 -1.82 -21.40
CA VAL A 74 6.71 -3.06 -21.82
C VAL A 74 6.72 -4.11 -20.70
N LEU A 75 7.05 -3.70 -19.47
CA LEU A 75 7.27 -4.62 -18.36
C LEU A 75 6.01 -4.92 -17.53
N LEU A 76 5.13 -3.94 -17.32
CA LEU A 76 3.91 -4.10 -16.51
C LEU A 76 2.66 -4.35 -17.35
N GLY A 77 2.70 -4.01 -18.63
CA GLY A 77 1.68 -4.33 -19.60
C GLY A 77 0.73 -3.17 -19.94
N ARG A 78 -0.09 -3.39 -20.99
CA ARG A 78 -0.93 -2.36 -21.61
C ARG A 78 -1.97 -1.75 -20.65
N ARG A 79 -2.56 -2.57 -19.77
CA ARG A 79 -3.58 -2.09 -18.82
C ARG A 79 -2.99 -1.08 -17.83
N PHE A 80 -1.81 -1.40 -17.31
CA PHE A 80 -1.06 -0.49 -16.43
C PHE A 80 -0.70 0.82 -17.14
N ALA A 81 -0.25 0.75 -18.38
CA ALA A 81 0.11 1.95 -19.15
C ALA A 81 -1.09 2.89 -19.34
N ILE A 82 -2.27 2.37 -19.71
CA ILE A 82 -3.48 3.16 -19.91
C ILE A 82 -3.90 3.88 -18.62
N THR A 83 -3.92 3.16 -17.49
CA THR A 83 -4.28 3.76 -16.19
C THR A 83 -3.25 4.77 -15.71
N THR A 84 -1.98 4.54 -16.02
CA THR A 84 -0.89 5.47 -15.69
C THR A 84 -0.95 6.74 -16.54
N VAL A 85 -1.24 6.64 -17.84
CA VAL A 85 -1.48 7.83 -18.70
C VAL A 85 -2.63 8.67 -18.15
N ALA A 86 -3.74 8.04 -17.78
CA ALA A 86 -4.87 8.74 -17.17
C ALA A 86 -4.45 9.46 -15.87
N SER A 87 -3.71 8.78 -14.99
CA SER A 87 -3.18 9.36 -13.75
C SER A 87 -2.25 10.56 -14.02
N THR A 88 -1.34 10.42 -14.98
CA THR A 88 -0.38 11.49 -15.37
C THR A 88 -1.08 12.74 -15.92
N LEU A 89 -2.23 12.58 -16.55
CA LEU A 89 -3.04 13.71 -17.02
C LEU A 89 -3.90 14.33 -15.91
N LEU A 90 -4.43 13.52 -15.01
CA LEU A 90 -5.26 14.00 -13.90
C LEU A 90 -4.47 14.79 -12.85
N SER A 91 -3.23 14.39 -12.59
CA SER A 91 -2.39 15.02 -11.56
C SER A 91 -2.19 16.54 -11.78
N PRO A 92 -1.76 17.02 -12.96
CA PRO A 92 -1.63 18.46 -13.22
C PRO A 92 -2.96 19.21 -13.21
N LEU A 93 -4.06 18.55 -13.61
CA LEU A 93 -5.39 19.16 -13.58
C LEU A 93 -5.84 19.44 -12.14
N PHE A 94 -5.66 18.47 -11.24
CA PHE A 94 -5.96 18.67 -9.82
C PHE A 94 -5.00 19.66 -9.17
N LEU A 95 -3.73 19.66 -9.56
CA LEU A 95 -2.76 20.62 -9.07
C LEU A 95 -3.20 22.05 -9.40
N ALA A 96 -3.50 22.33 -10.67
CA ALA A 96 -3.98 23.63 -11.11
C ALA A 96 -5.32 24.03 -10.46
N LEU A 97 -6.20 23.05 -10.20
CA LEU A 97 -7.46 23.30 -9.49
C LEU A 97 -7.21 23.72 -8.04
N TRP A 98 -6.39 22.97 -7.31
CA TRP A 98 -6.10 23.24 -5.91
C TRP A 98 -5.26 24.50 -5.71
N GLU A 99 -4.31 24.79 -6.60
CA GLU A 99 -3.56 26.05 -6.59
C GLU A 99 -4.49 27.27 -6.70
N ARG A 100 -5.56 27.19 -7.52
CA ARG A 100 -6.55 28.26 -7.59
C ARG A 100 -7.44 28.37 -6.35
N VAL A 101 -7.82 27.22 -5.78
CA VAL A 101 -8.71 27.19 -4.60
C VAL A 101 -7.97 27.66 -3.34
N PHE A 102 -6.67 27.35 -3.23
CA PHE A 102 -5.84 27.63 -2.07
C PHE A 102 -4.74 28.67 -2.36
N ALA A 103 -4.92 29.56 -3.35
CA ALA A 103 -3.90 30.48 -3.84
C ALA A 103 -3.20 31.31 -2.75
N ASP A 104 -3.97 31.74 -1.73
CA ASP A 104 -3.44 32.57 -0.62
C ASP A 104 -3.54 31.85 0.73
N PHE A 105 -3.76 30.53 0.73
CA PHE A 105 -3.96 29.76 1.94
C PHE A 105 -2.69 29.02 2.36
N VAL A 106 -2.09 29.43 3.46
CA VAL A 106 -0.99 28.71 4.12
C VAL A 106 -1.55 28.05 5.37
N LEU A 107 -1.53 26.72 5.40
CA LEU A 107 -2.05 25.94 6.52
C LEU A 107 -1.15 26.05 7.75
N THR A 108 0.16 26.02 7.55
CA THR A 108 1.18 26.14 8.62
C THR A 108 2.54 26.54 8.02
N ASP A 109 3.28 27.35 8.78
CA ASP A 109 4.67 27.72 8.46
C ASP A 109 5.67 26.77 9.14
N ASP A 110 5.19 25.84 9.98
CA ASP A 110 6.04 24.88 10.66
C ASP A 110 6.52 23.79 9.68
N LEU A 111 7.83 23.78 9.44
CA LEU A 111 8.47 22.88 8.49
C LEU A 111 8.39 21.42 8.92
N VAL A 112 8.34 21.12 10.24
CA VAL A 112 8.19 19.76 10.77
C VAL A 112 6.77 19.25 10.48
N LEU A 113 5.75 20.06 10.77
CA LEU A 113 4.36 19.71 10.46
C LEU A 113 4.17 19.51 8.96
N ASN A 114 4.67 20.42 8.13
CA ASN A 114 4.61 20.30 6.69
C ASN A 114 5.26 18.99 6.20
N THR A 115 6.42 18.63 6.74
CA THR A 115 7.15 17.40 6.39
C THR A 115 6.34 16.15 6.72
N ILE A 116 5.77 16.10 7.92
CA ILE A 116 4.99 14.94 8.38
C ILE A 116 3.71 14.79 7.57
N PHE A 117 2.92 15.86 7.43
CA PHE A 117 1.66 15.81 6.71
C PHE A 117 1.84 15.64 5.20
N ALA A 118 2.91 16.19 4.61
CA ALA A 118 3.31 15.89 3.24
C ALA A 118 3.61 14.39 3.07
N GLY A 119 4.43 13.82 3.96
CA GLY A 119 4.74 12.39 3.93
C GLY A 119 3.49 11.50 4.06
N LEU A 120 2.60 11.81 5.00
CA LEU A 120 1.35 11.08 5.18
C LEU A 120 0.44 11.16 3.94
N GLY A 121 0.22 12.38 3.43
CA GLY A 121 -0.63 12.61 2.28
C GLY A 121 -0.09 11.96 1.00
N VAL A 122 1.22 12.09 0.73
CA VAL A 122 1.89 11.42 -0.40
C VAL A 122 1.79 9.90 -0.26
N GLY A 123 2.10 9.33 0.91
CA GLY A 123 2.04 7.89 1.14
C GLY A 123 0.64 7.31 0.94
N ILE A 124 -0.39 7.97 1.44
CA ILE A 124 -1.79 7.55 1.26
C ILE A 124 -2.18 7.63 -0.21
N SER A 125 -1.92 8.74 -0.87
CA SER A 125 -2.30 8.99 -2.26
C SER A 125 -1.65 8.02 -3.23
N LEU A 126 -0.33 7.80 -3.10
CA LEU A 126 0.41 6.82 -3.88
C LEU A 126 -0.09 5.41 -3.62
N GLY A 127 -0.33 5.05 -2.36
CA GLY A 127 -0.86 3.74 -1.99
C GLY A 127 -2.22 3.45 -2.62
N ILE A 128 -3.14 4.42 -2.63
CA ILE A 128 -4.45 4.31 -3.28
C ILE A 128 -4.28 4.12 -4.79
N THR A 129 -3.44 4.93 -5.43
CA THR A 129 -3.19 4.91 -6.87
C THR A 129 -2.57 3.59 -7.33
N ILE A 130 -1.54 3.12 -6.62
CA ILE A 130 -0.85 1.87 -6.93
C ILE A 130 -1.78 0.66 -6.72
N ARG A 131 -2.58 0.63 -5.66
CA ARG A 131 -3.59 -0.43 -5.45
C ARG A 131 -4.65 -0.49 -6.53
N ALA A 132 -4.98 0.64 -7.13
CA ALA A 132 -5.91 0.71 -8.27
C ALA A 132 -5.26 0.25 -9.59
N GLY A 133 -3.97 -0.10 -9.59
CA GLY A 133 -3.23 -0.58 -10.76
C GLY A 133 -2.74 0.54 -11.67
N ALA A 134 -2.46 1.71 -11.11
CA ALA A 134 -1.86 2.84 -11.81
C ALA A 134 -0.58 3.32 -11.08
N SER A 135 0.15 4.21 -11.74
CA SER A 135 1.30 4.94 -11.21
C SER A 135 1.08 6.43 -11.46
N THR A 136 1.82 7.29 -10.78
CA THR A 136 1.84 8.72 -11.09
C THR A 136 2.63 9.03 -12.37
N GLY A 137 3.28 8.02 -12.95
CA GLY A 137 4.03 8.11 -14.22
C GLY A 137 5.50 8.48 -14.05
N GLY A 138 6.00 8.48 -12.82
CA GLY A 138 7.37 8.86 -12.50
C GLY A 138 8.26 7.72 -12.02
N MET A 139 9.10 8.02 -11.03
CA MET A 139 10.07 7.07 -10.42
C MET A 139 9.42 6.02 -9.52
N ASP A 140 8.12 5.96 -9.42
CA ASP A 140 7.35 4.89 -8.79
C ASP A 140 7.24 3.63 -9.70
N ILE A 141 7.53 3.74 -11.00
CA ILE A 141 7.48 2.60 -11.94
C ILE A 141 8.59 1.57 -11.68
N PRO A 142 9.88 1.92 -11.51
CA PRO A 142 10.93 0.95 -11.19
C PRO A 142 10.64 0.08 -9.96
N PRO A 143 10.18 0.61 -8.81
CA PRO A 143 9.71 -0.19 -7.68
C PRO A 143 8.62 -1.19 -8.02
N LEU A 144 7.66 -0.82 -8.86
CA LEU A 144 6.59 -1.71 -9.30
C LEU A 144 7.12 -2.85 -10.20
N VAL A 145 8.11 -2.56 -11.03
CA VAL A 145 8.80 -3.58 -11.84
C VAL A 145 9.57 -4.54 -10.93
N LEU A 146 10.33 -4.03 -9.96
CA LEU A 146 11.06 -4.86 -8.99
C LEU A 146 10.09 -5.75 -8.19
N ASN A 147 8.96 -5.23 -7.79
CA ASN A 147 7.94 -6.02 -7.10
C ASN A 147 7.39 -7.14 -7.97
N LYS A 148 7.08 -6.85 -9.26
CA LYS A 148 6.54 -7.86 -10.19
C LYS A 148 7.50 -9.02 -10.46
N TYR A 149 8.79 -8.75 -10.64
CA TYR A 149 9.76 -9.75 -11.07
C TYR A 149 10.57 -10.37 -9.93
N PHE A 150 10.83 -9.60 -8.88
CA PHE A 150 11.68 -10.01 -7.76
C PHE A 150 10.94 -10.12 -6.43
N HIS A 151 9.62 -9.79 -6.39
CA HIS A 151 8.79 -9.79 -5.19
C HIS A 151 9.33 -8.90 -4.06
N ILE A 152 10.14 -7.88 -4.40
CA ILE A 152 10.62 -6.89 -3.45
C ILE A 152 9.47 -5.94 -3.11
N PRO A 153 9.20 -5.62 -1.83
CA PRO A 153 8.15 -4.67 -1.47
C PRO A 153 8.32 -3.33 -2.16
N VAL A 154 7.23 -2.78 -2.70
CA VAL A 154 7.24 -1.49 -3.43
C VAL A 154 7.76 -0.37 -2.53
N SER A 155 7.28 -0.31 -1.29
CA SER A 155 7.70 0.67 -0.29
C SER A 155 9.20 0.64 -0.01
N ALA A 156 9.79 -0.55 0.15
CA ALA A 156 11.23 -0.72 0.38
C ALA A 156 12.06 -0.25 -0.82
N SER A 157 11.63 -0.59 -2.04
CA SER A 157 12.30 -0.15 -3.26
C SER A 157 12.22 1.37 -3.43
N MET A 158 11.05 1.97 -3.17
CA MET A 158 10.88 3.43 -3.21
C MET A 158 11.79 4.13 -2.20
N LEU A 159 11.85 3.62 -0.97
CA LEU A 159 12.75 4.15 0.06
C LEU A 159 14.19 4.20 -0.44
N VAL A 160 14.69 3.12 -1.03
CA VAL A 160 16.08 3.05 -1.53
C VAL A 160 16.30 4.03 -2.67
N PHE A 161 15.42 4.07 -3.68
CA PHE A 161 15.57 4.99 -4.80
C PHE A 161 15.54 6.45 -4.36
N ASP A 162 14.61 6.81 -3.49
CA ASP A 162 14.49 8.19 -3.05
C ASP A 162 15.62 8.61 -2.11
N MET A 163 16.14 7.71 -1.27
CA MET A 163 17.34 7.98 -0.49
C MET A 163 18.56 8.23 -1.38
N LEU A 164 18.73 7.45 -2.45
CA LEU A 164 19.80 7.68 -3.43
C LEU A 164 19.64 9.04 -4.13
N ILE A 165 18.42 9.40 -4.51
CA ILE A 165 18.13 10.70 -5.14
C ILE A 165 18.40 11.85 -4.17
N LEU A 166 18.00 11.75 -2.90
CA LEU A 166 18.28 12.74 -1.88
C LEU A 166 19.78 12.87 -1.60
N CYS A 167 20.52 11.77 -1.56
CA CYS A 167 21.98 11.81 -1.42
C CYS A 167 22.64 12.55 -2.60
N LEU A 168 22.17 12.34 -3.83
CA LEU A 168 22.66 13.10 -4.98
C LEU A 168 22.31 14.58 -4.89
N GLN A 169 21.13 14.93 -4.42
CA GLN A 169 20.70 16.31 -4.24
C GLN A 169 21.44 17.02 -3.08
N ALA A 170 21.94 16.28 -2.09
CA ALA A 170 22.67 16.85 -0.97
C ALA A 170 23.93 17.62 -1.39
N ALA A 171 24.51 17.25 -2.55
CA ALA A 171 25.65 17.98 -3.11
C ALA A 171 25.29 19.41 -3.59
N PHE A 172 24.00 19.68 -3.84
CA PHE A 172 23.52 20.93 -4.44
C PHE A 172 22.43 21.63 -3.63
N SER A 173 22.09 21.14 -2.46
CA SER A 173 20.98 21.62 -1.64
C SER A 173 21.42 21.86 -0.19
N PRO A 174 20.78 22.79 0.54
CA PRO A 174 21.04 22.98 1.96
C PRO A 174 20.80 21.67 2.75
N LEU A 175 21.74 21.36 3.64
CA LEU A 175 21.67 20.13 4.45
C LEU A 175 20.35 19.98 5.22
N GLN A 176 19.83 21.10 5.74
CA GLN A 176 18.56 21.12 6.45
C GLN A 176 17.39 20.62 5.59
N GLN A 177 17.30 21.06 4.33
CA GLN A 177 16.25 20.59 3.41
C GLN A 177 16.39 19.10 3.07
N CYS A 178 17.65 18.61 2.96
CA CYS A 178 17.90 17.19 2.75
C CYS A 178 17.44 16.35 3.94
N LEU A 179 17.69 16.81 5.17
CA LEU A 179 17.24 16.12 6.38
C LEU A 179 15.71 16.04 6.47
N TYR A 180 15.01 17.14 6.19
CA TYR A 180 13.54 17.10 6.10
C TYR A 180 13.05 16.20 4.98
N GLY A 181 13.71 16.20 3.82
CA GLY A 181 13.43 15.28 2.72
C GLY A 181 13.56 13.81 3.15
N ILE A 182 14.60 13.46 3.90
CA ILE A 182 14.78 12.11 4.45
C ILE A 182 13.63 11.74 5.38
N VAL A 183 13.26 12.62 6.33
CA VAL A 183 12.12 12.38 7.23
C VAL A 183 10.83 12.18 6.44
N MET A 184 10.57 13.02 5.45
CA MET A 184 9.40 12.91 4.59
C MET A 184 9.36 11.56 3.85
N VAL A 185 10.48 11.13 3.26
CA VAL A 185 10.60 9.85 2.55
C VAL A 185 10.31 8.68 3.48
N ILE A 186 10.83 8.69 4.69
CA ILE A 186 10.54 7.65 5.69
C ILE A 186 9.05 7.62 6.03
N VAL A 187 8.45 8.77 6.32
CA VAL A 187 7.02 8.87 6.67
C VAL A 187 6.15 8.35 5.54
N TYR A 188 6.38 8.81 4.30
CA TYR A 188 5.54 8.40 3.20
C TYR A 188 5.70 6.91 2.84
N THR A 189 6.91 6.35 2.91
CA THR A 189 7.13 4.92 2.62
C THR A 189 6.49 4.02 3.65
N VAL A 190 6.54 4.37 4.94
CA VAL A 190 5.83 3.64 5.99
C VAL A 190 4.31 3.70 5.77
N MET A 191 3.78 4.87 5.40
CA MET A 191 2.35 5.03 5.15
C MET A 191 1.91 4.31 3.87
N LEU A 192 2.71 4.39 2.81
CA LEU A 192 2.52 3.65 1.57
C LEU A 192 2.41 2.14 1.83
N ASP A 193 3.35 1.59 2.59
CA ASP A 193 3.36 0.17 2.94
C ASP A 193 2.08 -0.24 3.67
N LYS A 194 1.65 0.52 4.68
CA LYS A 194 0.39 0.28 5.39
C LYS A 194 -0.82 0.34 4.46
N VAL A 195 -0.87 1.27 3.52
CA VAL A 195 -1.97 1.37 2.55
C VAL A 195 -1.94 0.20 1.58
N LEU A 196 -0.78 -0.21 1.07
CA LEU A 196 -0.64 -1.35 0.18
C LEU A 196 -1.07 -2.66 0.85
N LEU A 197 -0.71 -2.86 2.11
CA LEU A 197 -1.05 -4.05 2.89
C LEU A 197 -2.46 -3.99 3.50
N PHE A 198 -3.13 -2.85 3.44
CA PHE A 198 -4.45 -2.70 4.06
C PHE A 198 -5.48 -3.67 3.48
N GLY A 199 -6.03 -4.56 4.33
CA GLY A 199 -7.04 -5.55 3.95
C GLY A 199 -6.50 -6.80 3.24
N THR A 200 -5.18 -6.91 3.04
CA THR A 200 -4.54 -8.16 2.55
C THR A 200 -4.13 -9.08 3.70
N THR A 201 -3.84 -8.49 4.86
CA THR A 201 -3.49 -9.26 6.06
C THR A 201 -4.60 -10.25 6.45
N ARG A 202 -4.20 -11.45 6.78
CA ARG A 202 -5.06 -12.51 7.28
C ARG A 202 -4.66 -12.82 8.72
N THR A 203 -5.58 -13.48 9.42
CA THR A 203 -5.35 -13.92 10.77
C THR A 203 -5.43 -15.43 10.81
N GLU A 204 -4.35 -16.05 11.23
CA GLU A 204 -4.33 -17.45 11.62
C GLU A 204 -4.86 -17.57 13.04
N VAL A 205 -5.80 -18.47 13.24
CA VAL A 205 -6.34 -18.77 14.56
C VAL A 205 -6.15 -20.25 14.82
N LYS A 206 -5.50 -20.55 15.94
CA LYS A 206 -5.39 -21.90 16.48
C LYS A 206 -6.27 -21.99 17.71
N ILE A 207 -7.13 -23.00 17.78
CA ILE A 207 -8.07 -23.19 18.88
C ILE A 207 -7.85 -24.59 19.42
N ILE A 208 -7.63 -24.67 20.73
CA ILE A 208 -7.54 -25.92 21.47
C ILE A 208 -8.74 -25.97 22.40
N SER A 209 -9.55 -27.03 22.26
CA SER A 209 -10.80 -27.17 23.00
C SER A 209 -11.20 -28.63 23.08
N GLN A 210 -11.86 -29.03 24.16
CA GLN A 210 -12.50 -30.31 24.26
C GLN A 210 -13.72 -30.47 23.36
N HIS A 211 -14.31 -29.32 22.92
CA HIS A 211 -15.43 -29.23 21.96
C HIS A 211 -14.95 -28.88 20.56
N ALA A 212 -13.78 -29.41 20.14
CA ALA A 212 -13.16 -29.06 18.86
C ALA A 212 -14.07 -29.35 17.66
N ASP A 213 -14.80 -30.47 17.65
CA ASP A 213 -15.68 -30.84 16.55
C ASP A 213 -16.86 -29.87 16.40
N ASP A 214 -17.47 -29.42 17.49
CA ASP A 214 -18.58 -28.47 17.48
C ASP A 214 -18.10 -27.10 16.97
N ILE A 215 -16.92 -26.65 17.42
CA ILE A 215 -16.30 -25.41 16.97
C ILE A 215 -15.96 -25.49 15.49
N ARG A 216 -15.39 -26.61 15.02
CA ARG A 216 -15.09 -26.85 13.62
C ARG A 216 -16.34 -26.72 12.74
N GLU A 217 -17.44 -27.38 13.12
CA GLU A 217 -18.69 -27.31 12.38
C GLU A 217 -19.27 -25.91 12.35
N ALA A 218 -19.22 -25.20 13.47
CA ALA A 218 -19.68 -23.84 13.57
C ALA A 218 -18.84 -22.87 12.71
N ILE A 219 -17.51 -23.03 12.64
CA ILE A 219 -16.66 -22.22 11.74
C ILE A 219 -17.02 -22.49 10.30
N PHE A 220 -17.22 -23.74 9.92
CA PHE A 220 -17.57 -24.10 8.56
C PHE A 220 -18.95 -23.53 8.16
N THR A 221 -19.97 -23.73 8.98
CA THR A 221 -21.34 -23.35 8.67
C THR A 221 -21.60 -21.85 8.77
N GLN A 222 -21.06 -21.17 9.79
CA GLN A 222 -21.39 -19.77 10.08
C GLN A 222 -20.38 -18.75 9.52
N LEU A 223 -19.13 -19.17 9.29
CA LEU A 223 -18.07 -18.29 8.77
C LEU A 223 -17.66 -18.61 7.33
N ASP A 224 -18.08 -19.77 6.82
CA ASP A 224 -17.69 -20.28 5.49
C ASP A 224 -16.15 -20.27 5.34
N ARG A 225 -15.46 -20.86 6.33
CA ARG A 225 -14.00 -20.97 6.36
C ARG A 225 -13.55 -22.40 6.56
N GLY A 226 -12.44 -22.74 5.88
CA GLY A 226 -11.77 -24.01 6.07
C GLY A 226 -11.15 -24.11 7.45
N VAL A 227 -11.14 -25.31 7.99
CA VAL A 227 -10.48 -25.65 9.25
C VAL A 227 -9.61 -26.89 9.01
N THR A 228 -8.38 -26.82 9.43
CA THR A 228 -7.46 -27.98 9.47
C THR A 228 -7.37 -28.45 10.91
N VAL A 229 -7.57 -29.74 11.13
CA VAL A 229 -7.42 -30.37 12.45
C VAL A 229 -6.00 -30.93 12.54
N LEU A 230 -5.24 -30.47 13.52
CA LEU A 230 -3.95 -31.02 13.87
C LEU A 230 -4.12 -31.87 15.14
N HIS A 231 -3.63 -33.09 15.10
CA HIS A 231 -3.64 -33.97 16.26
C HIS A 231 -2.36 -33.78 17.03
N GLY A 232 -2.47 -33.57 18.32
CA GLY A 232 -1.38 -33.41 19.27
C GLY A 232 -1.61 -34.12 20.57
N GLU A 233 -0.71 -33.89 21.51
CA GLU A 233 -0.79 -34.41 22.87
C GLU A 233 -0.52 -33.26 23.84
N GLY A 234 -1.33 -33.15 24.88
CA GLY A 234 -1.12 -32.18 25.96
C GLY A 234 0.21 -32.42 26.67
N GLY A 235 1.09 -31.42 26.66
CA GLY A 235 2.44 -31.58 27.21
C GLY A 235 2.48 -31.88 28.74
N TYR A 236 1.41 -31.61 29.45
CA TYR A 236 1.27 -31.88 30.88
C TYR A 236 0.34 -33.07 31.17
N SER A 237 -0.79 -33.13 30.47
CA SER A 237 -1.82 -34.18 30.69
C SER A 237 -1.47 -35.50 29.99
N HIS A 238 -0.65 -35.45 28.93
CA HIS A 238 -0.39 -36.57 28.01
C HIS A 238 -1.67 -37.13 27.37
N GLU A 239 -2.74 -36.33 27.36
CA GLU A 239 -3.99 -36.69 26.70
C GLU A 239 -3.98 -36.25 25.25
N PRO A 240 -4.64 -36.98 24.32
CA PRO A 240 -4.80 -36.56 22.94
C PRO A 240 -5.59 -35.26 22.85
N GLU A 241 -5.06 -34.28 22.13
CA GLU A 241 -5.70 -32.99 21.90
C GLU A 241 -5.84 -32.71 20.41
N GLN A 242 -6.90 -31.95 20.05
CA GLN A 242 -7.09 -31.45 18.71
C GLN A 242 -6.86 -29.93 18.67
N VAL A 243 -6.02 -29.50 17.75
CA VAL A 243 -5.79 -28.09 17.46
C VAL A 243 -6.48 -27.74 16.15
N LEU A 244 -7.49 -26.89 16.20
CA LEU A 244 -8.16 -26.36 15.03
C LEU A 244 -7.37 -25.17 14.48
N LEU A 245 -6.90 -25.27 13.24
CA LEU A 245 -6.21 -24.19 12.54
C LEU A 245 -7.14 -23.63 11.48
N SER A 246 -7.45 -22.35 11.56
CA SER A 246 -8.28 -21.65 10.57
C SER A 246 -7.67 -20.31 10.18
N ILE A 247 -7.80 -19.94 8.92
CA ILE A 247 -7.38 -18.64 8.41
C ILE A 247 -8.60 -17.79 8.13
N VAL A 248 -8.71 -16.68 8.82
CA VAL A 248 -9.85 -15.76 8.70
C VAL A 248 -9.39 -14.35 8.31
N SER A 249 -10.33 -13.52 7.87
CA SER A 249 -10.05 -12.09 7.73
C SER A 249 -10.12 -11.40 9.09
N ASN A 250 -9.41 -10.29 9.26
CA ASN A 250 -9.46 -9.50 10.50
C ASN A 250 -10.90 -9.10 10.89
N ARG A 251 -11.80 -8.96 9.90
CA ARG A 251 -13.23 -8.65 10.13
C ARG A 251 -14.02 -9.84 10.66
N GLN A 252 -13.59 -11.06 10.39
CA GLN A 252 -14.25 -12.29 10.84
C GLN A 252 -13.74 -12.74 12.20
N LEU A 253 -12.56 -12.30 12.63
CA LEU A 253 -11.96 -12.69 13.89
C LEU A 253 -12.89 -12.47 15.09
N PRO A 254 -13.51 -11.28 15.30
CA PRO A 254 -14.39 -11.08 16.46
C PRO A 254 -15.62 -12.01 16.47
N LYS A 255 -16.10 -12.40 15.28
CA LYS A 255 -17.20 -13.34 15.16
C LYS A 255 -16.75 -14.76 15.50
N LEU A 256 -15.55 -15.15 15.07
CA LEU A 256 -14.95 -16.45 15.39
C LEU A 256 -14.69 -16.59 16.89
N GLU A 257 -14.12 -15.56 17.53
CA GLU A 257 -13.89 -15.54 18.97
C GLU A 257 -15.19 -15.74 19.78
N LYS A 258 -16.23 -14.95 19.44
CA LYS A 258 -17.54 -15.09 20.07
C LYS A 258 -18.15 -16.48 19.89
N LEU A 259 -18.00 -17.05 18.71
CA LEU A 259 -18.52 -18.36 18.38
C LEU A 259 -17.78 -19.48 19.15
N ALA A 260 -16.46 -19.41 19.22
CA ALA A 260 -15.66 -20.39 19.95
C ALA A 260 -15.96 -20.34 21.47
N HIS A 261 -15.96 -19.14 22.05
CA HIS A 261 -16.27 -18.97 23.48
C HIS A 261 -17.74 -19.25 23.86
N ALA A 262 -18.68 -19.15 22.91
CA ALA A 262 -20.06 -19.54 23.14
C ALA A 262 -20.22 -21.06 23.24
N ILE A 263 -19.38 -21.83 22.54
CA ILE A 263 -19.38 -23.31 22.58
C ILE A 263 -18.53 -23.80 23.76
N ASP A 264 -17.33 -23.26 23.91
CA ASP A 264 -16.43 -23.58 25.00
C ASP A 264 -15.83 -22.31 25.59
N PRO A 265 -16.35 -21.81 26.74
CA PRO A 265 -15.83 -20.63 27.40
C PRO A 265 -14.36 -20.76 27.86
N THR A 266 -13.86 -21.97 27.96
CA THR A 266 -12.51 -22.28 28.45
C THR A 266 -11.51 -22.60 27.33
N CYS A 267 -11.95 -22.52 26.05
CA CYS A 267 -11.09 -22.82 24.93
C CYS A 267 -9.85 -21.91 24.90
N PHE A 268 -8.71 -22.50 24.59
CA PHE A 268 -7.46 -21.75 24.42
C PHE A 268 -7.30 -21.34 22.97
N MET A 269 -7.12 -20.05 22.73
CA MET A 269 -7.04 -19.50 21.39
C MET A 269 -5.74 -18.71 21.20
N ILE A 270 -5.01 -19.03 20.10
CA ILE A 270 -3.83 -18.30 19.65
C ILE A 270 -4.20 -17.56 18.37
N VAL A 271 -3.94 -16.27 18.34
CA VAL A 271 -4.20 -15.40 17.19
C VAL A 271 -2.88 -14.86 16.66
N SER A 272 -2.57 -15.15 15.40
CA SER A 272 -1.34 -14.70 14.74
C SER A 272 -1.66 -13.98 13.43
N HIS A 273 -0.97 -12.87 13.16
CA HIS A 273 -1.09 -12.20 11.87
C HIS A 273 -0.23 -12.89 10.81
N VAL A 274 -0.85 -13.20 9.68
CA VAL A 274 -0.18 -13.83 8.54
C VAL A 274 -0.04 -12.81 7.42
N THR A 275 1.18 -12.61 6.95
CA THR A 275 1.50 -11.65 5.90
C THR A 275 1.00 -12.10 4.54
N GLU A 276 1.05 -13.40 4.25
CA GLU A 276 0.61 -13.97 2.98
C GLU A 276 -0.04 -15.33 3.17
N VAL A 277 -1.14 -15.55 2.47
CA VAL A 277 -1.82 -16.84 2.39
C VAL A 277 -2.17 -17.07 0.92
N SER A 278 -1.65 -18.14 0.36
CA SER A 278 -1.95 -18.57 -1.01
C SER A 278 -2.62 -19.96 -1.00
N GLY A 279 -3.48 -20.19 -1.98
CA GLY A 279 -4.21 -21.45 -2.14
C GLY A 279 -5.71 -21.28 -2.32
N ARG A 280 -6.44 -22.41 -2.26
CA ARG A 280 -7.90 -22.44 -2.46
C ARG A 280 -8.63 -21.64 -1.37
N GLY A 281 -9.57 -20.80 -1.80
CA GLY A 281 -10.32 -19.90 -0.92
C GLY A 281 -9.64 -18.59 -0.58
N PHE A 282 -8.38 -18.37 -1.05
CA PHE A 282 -7.60 -17.14 -0.86
C PHE A 282 -7.12 -16.57 -2.21
N SER A 283 -6.10 -17.15 -2.83
CA SER A 283 -5.60 -16.76 -4.15
C SER A 283 -6.26 -17.55 -5.30
N LEU A 284 -6.81 -18.73 -5.00
CA LEU A 284 -7.55 -19.58 -5.94
C LEU A 284 -9.04 -19.62 -5.55
N GLU A 285 -9.90 -19.95 -6.53
CA GLU A 285 -11.34 -20.13 -6.25
C GLU A 285 -11.57 -21.25 -5.25
N LYS A 286 -12.63 -21.10 -4.43
CA LYS A 286 -13.06 -22.14 -3.51
C LYS A 286 -13.65 -23.29 -4.33
N ASP A 287 -13.17 -24.49 -4.10
CA ASP A 287 -13.72 -25.71 -4.63
C ASP A 287 -13.91 -26.70 -3.48
N TYR A 288 -15.15 -26.94 -3.13
CA TYR A 288 -15.55 -27.87 -2.05
C TYR A 288 -15.91 -29.24 -2.60
N GLN A 289 -15.33 -29.65 -3.73
CA GLN A 289 -15.51 -31.03 -4.17
C GLN A 289 -14.80 -31.94 -3.17
N ALA A 290 -15.63 -32.61 -2.38
CA ALA A 290 -15.23 -33.68 -1.47
C ALA A 290 -14.76 -34.92 -2.24
#